data_076e602c4d1611c3da32e402b49f10a6
#
_entry.id   076e602c4d1611c3da32e402b49f10a6
#
_cell.length_a   1.000
_cell.length_b   1.000
_cell.length_c   1.000
_cell.angle_alpha   90.00
_cell.angle_beta   90.00
_cell.angle_gamma   90.00
#
_symmetry.space_group_name_H-M   'P 1'
#
loop_
_entity.id
_entity.type
_entity.pdbx_description
1 polymer ?
#
loop_
_entity_poly.entity_id
_entity_poly.type
_entity_poly.pdbx_seq_one_letter_code
_entity_poly.pdbx_strand_id
1 'polypeptide(L)'
;MTEQHMLPIVGAKFRPPAQGLLDVLAHSTPLVLRREPGNEYDINAIMVLVASSALEGAEERFAKVIEGYGLTIEDLRARSEWHLGYIPRGDAAQLAPRIDAGERVVRCALSFSIDGRPSVRFELAPSASTLRDDLARSAEDAV
;
A
#
# COMPACT_ATOMS: atom_id res chain seq x y z
N MET A 1 -2.76 -1.67 20.36
CA MET A 1 -2.21 -0.33 20.12
C MET A 1 -1.63 -0.28 18.71
N THR A 2 -2.07 0.67 17.91
CA THR A 2 -1.59 0.83 16.53
C THR A 2 -0.78 2.13 16.40
N GLU A 3 0.10 2.16 15.43
CA GLU A 3 0.93 3.31 15.11
C GLU A 3 0.54 3.80 13.72
N GLN A 4 0.15 5.07 13.62
CA GLN A 4 -0.33 5.66 12.36
C GLN A 4 0.81 6.22 11.54
N HIS A 5 0.73 6.00 10.22
CA HIS A 5 1.68 6.52 9.26
C HIS A 5 0.95 7.13 8.07
N MET A 6 1.55 8.14 7.49
CA MET A 6 1.14 8.70 6.21
C MET A 6 2.41 9.04 5.43
N LEU A 7 2.65 8.33 4.34
CA LEU A 7 3.89 8.42 3.58
C LEU A 7 3.60 8.65 2.10
N PRO A 8 4.42 9.44 1.41
CA PRO A 8 4.24 9.63 -0.03
C PRO A 8 4.46 8.33 -0.80
N ILE A 9 3.75 8.20 -1.93
CA ILE A 9 3.97 7.10 -2.86
C ILE A 9 4.99 7.60 -3.89
N VAL A 10 6.14 6.93 -3.98
CA VAL A 10 7.22 7.35 -4.87
C VAL A 10 7.40 6.36 -6.03
N GLY A 11 8.01 6.84 -7.12
CA GLY A 11 8.34 5.99 -8.27
C GLY A 11 7.21 5.78 -9.27
N ALA A 12 6.02 6.33 -9.05
CA ALA A 12 4.89 6.19 -9.98
C ALA A 12 5.21 6.75 -11.37
N LYS A 13 6.00 7.80 -11.46
CA LYS A 13 6.42 8.43 -12.73
C LYS A 13 7.21 7.49 -13.63
N PHE A 14 7.85 6.46 -13.07
CA PHE A 14 8.57 5.45 -13.83
C PHE A 14 7.66 4.29 -14.26
N ARG A 15 6.38 4.37 -13.92
CA ARG A 15 5.35 3.38 -14.23
C ARG A 15 4.13 4.14 -14.78
N PRO A 16 4.13 4.54 -16.07
CA PRO A 16 3.10 5.45 -16.60
C PRO A 16 1.65 5.05 -16.27
N PRO A 17 1.24 3.78 -16.37
CA PRO A 17 -0.13 3.42 -16.00
C PRO A 17 -0.44 3.71 -14.52
N ALA A 18 0.53 3.53 -13.62
CA ALA A 18 0.36 3.80 -12.19
C ALA A 18 0.11 5.28 -11.94
N GLN A 19 0.86 6.16 -12.59
CA GLN A 19 0.66 7.60 -12.46
C GLN A 19 -0.73 8.01 -12.92
N GLY A 20 -1.18 7.48 -14.05
CA GLY A 20 -2.53 7.74 -14.56
C GLY A 20 -3.61 7.22 -13.62
N LEU A 21 -3.43 6.05 -13.02
CA LEU A 21 -4.36 5.51 -12.04
C LEU A 21 -4.42 6.38 -10.79
N LEU A 22 -3.29 6.85 -10.28
CA LEU A 22 -3.25 7.74 -9.11
C LEU A 22 -4.01 9.05 -9.35
N ASP A 23 -4.03 9.54 -10.60
CA ASP A 23 -4.75 10.76 -10.95
C ASP A 23 -6.28 10.61 -10.86
N VAL A 24 -6.79 9.38 -10.96
CA VAL A 24 -8.24 9.12 -10.98
C VAL A 24 -8.75 8.33 -9.78
N LEU A 25 -7.86 7.75 -8.99
CA LEU A 25 -8.26 7.02 -7.77
C LEU A 25 -8.82 7.97 -6.73
N ALA A 26 -9.89 7.54 -6.08
CA ALA A 26 -10.54 8.33 -5.03
C ALA A 26 -9.77 8.26 -3.72
N HIS A 27 -9.85 9.31 -2.93
CA HIS A 27 -9.40 9.30 -1.53
C HIS A 27 -10.04 8.12 -0.80
N SER A 28 -9.29 7.50 0.06
CA SER A 28 -9.70 6.31 0.84
C SER A 28 -9.84 5.02 0.05
N THR A 29 -9.41 4.99 -1.23
CA THR A 29 -9.30 3.72 -1.96
C THR A 29 -8.40 2.76 -1.19
N PRO A 30 -8.84 1.53 -0.89
CA PRO A 30 -8.01 0.56 -0.19
C PRO A 30 -6.74 0.24 -0.98
N LEU A 31 -5.61 0.22 -0.27
CA LEU A 31 -4.31 -0.12 -0.83
C LEU A 31 -3.69 -1.30 -0.08
N VAL A 32 -2.69 -1.90 -0.67
CA VAL A 32 -1.93 -3.01 -0.08
C VAL A 32 -0.45 -2.64 -0.08
N LEU A 33 0.22 -2.85 1.03
CA LEU A 33 1.67 -2.77 1.12
C LEU A 33 2.24 -4.18 1.11
N ARG A 34 3.23 -4.41 0.25
CA ARG A 34 3.85 -5.73 0.12
C ARG A 34 5.35 -5.61 0.01
N ARG A 35 6.06 -6.40 0.79
CA ARG A 35 7.51 -6.49 0.73
C ARG A 35 7.97 -7.04 -0.63
N GLU A 36 9.06 -6.48 -1.13
CA GLU A 36 9.74 -6.96 -2.34
C GLU A 36 11.20 -7.24 -2.01
N PRO A 37 11.47 -8.34 -1.25
CA PRO A 37 12.85 -8.63 -0.78
C PRO A 37 13.82 -8.96 -1.90
N GLY A 38 13.32 -9.32 -3.08
CA GLY A 38 14.14 -9.59 -4.27
C GLY A 38 14.46 -8.34 -5.10
N ASN A 39 14.12 -7.14 -4.63
CA ASN A 39 14.43 -5.91 -5.36
C ASN A 39 15.95 -5.70 -5.42
N GLU A 40 16.49 -5.53 -6.64
CA GLU A 40 17.93 -5.38 -6.88
C GLU A 40 18.52 -4.10 -6.26
N TYR A 41 17.70 -3.06 -6.16
CA TYR A 41 18.16 -1.74 -5.75
C TYR A 41 17.91 -1.46 -4.26
N ASP A 42 17.00 -2.20 -3.64
CA ASP A 42 16.64 -1.98 -2.24
C ASP A 42 16.03 -3.24 -1.63
N ILE A 43 16.81 -3.93 -0.81
CA ILE A 43 16.36 -5.14 -0.11
C ILE A 43 15.16 -4.85 0.83
N ASN A 44 15.00 -3.59 1.24
CA ASN A 44 13.91 -3.17 2.13
C ASN A 44 12.68 -2.67 1.37
N ALA A 45 12.65 -2.78 0.05
CA ALA A 45 11.57 -2.24 -0.77
C ALA A 45 10.20 -2.73 -0.33
N ILE A 46 9.26 -1.79 -0.26
CA ILE A 46 7.84 -2.05 0.05
C ILE A 46 7.02 -1.47 -1.09
N MET A 47 6.34 -2.34 -1.83
CA MET A 47 5.45 -1.96 -2.93
C MET A 47 4.13 -1.42 -2.39
N VAL A 48 3.59 -0.44 -3.10
CA VAL A 48 2.23 0.06 -2.90
C VAL A 48 1.38 -0.46 -4.06
N LEU A 49 0.34 -1.21 -3.74
CA LEU A 49 -0.51 -1.90 -4.72
C LEU A 49 -1.98 -1.52 -4.51
N VAL A 50 -2.74 -1.53 -5.60
CA VAL A 50 -4.20 -1.44 -5.56
C VAL A 50 -4.79 -2.70 -6.18
N ALA A 51 -5.74 -3.32 -5.48
CA ALA A 51 -6.44 -4.49 -6.02
C ALA A 51 -7.40 -4.06 -7.12
N SER A 52 -7.51 -4.86 -8.18
CA SER A 52 -8.45 -4.58 -9.28
C SER A 52 -9.89 -4.52 -8.79
N SER A 53 -10.24 -5.27 -7.74
CA SER A 53 -11.56 -5.22 -7.11
C SER A 53 -11.89 -3.85 -6.52
N ALA A 54 -10.89 -3.07 -6.11
CA ALA A 54 -11.09 -1.72 -5.61
C ALA A 54 -11.45 -0.72 -6.73
N LEU A 55 -11.30 -1.12 -7.98
CA LEU A 55 -11.63 -0.31 -9.16
C LEU A 55 -13.04 -0.58 -9.70
N GLU A 56 -13.77 -1.51 -9.10
CA GLU A 56 -15.14 -1.83 -9.49
C GLU A 56 -16.04 -0.60 -9.33
N GLY A 57 -16.93 -0.39 -10.31
CA GLY A 57 -17.79 0.78 -10.33
C GLY A 57 -17.18 2.03 -10.94
N ALA A 58 -15.88 2.04 -11.18
CA ALA A 58 -15.16 3.16 -11.80
C ALA A 58 -14.41 2.72 -13.07
N GLU A 59 -14.76 1.55 -13.61
CA GLU A 59 -14.06 0.92 -14.74
C GLU A 59 -13.98 1.82 -15.98
N GLU A 60 -15.02 2.55 -16.30
CA GLU A 60 -15.03 3.44 -17.47
C GLU A 60 -13.98 4.54 -17.36
N ARG A 61 -13.84 5.11 -16.18
CA ARG A 61 -12.84 6.14 -15.90
C ARG A 61 -11.42 5.61 -16.02
N PHE A 62 -11.20 4.42 -15.48
CA PHE A 62 -9.91 3.75 -15.57
C PHE A 62 -9.59 3.30 -16.98
N ALA A 63 -10.60 2.83 -17.73
CA ALA A 63 -10.43 2.42 -19.11
C ALA A 63 -9.85 3.56 -19.96
N LYS A 64 -10.35 4.78 -19.79
CA LYS A 64 -9.83 5.96 -20.51
C LYS A 64 -8.38 6.25 -20.19
N VAL A 65 -7.99 6.10 -18.92
CA VAL A 65 -6.62 6.33 -18.48
C VAL A 65 -5.67 5.29 -19.08
N ILE A 66 -6.01 4.01 -18.95
CA ILE A 66 -5.13 2.93 -19.41
C ILE A 66 -5.08 2.86 -20.94
N GLU A 67 -6.13 3.25 -21.64
CA GLU A 67 -6.15 3.35 -23.11
C GLU A 67 -5.03 4.27 -23.61
N GLY A 68 -4.80 5.38 -22.94
CA GLY A 68 -3.71 6.29 -23.25
C GLY A 68 -2.31 5.66 -23.15
N TYR A 69 -2.20 4.54 -22.46
CA TYR A 69 -0.94 3.79 -22.32
C TYR A 69 -0.95 2.47 -23.11
N GLY A 70 -1.91 2.30 -24.03
CA GLY A 70 -1.98 1.10 -24.87
C GLY A 70 -2.56 -0.13 -24.17
N LEU A 71 -3.22 0.05 -23.04
CA LEU A 71 -3.86 -1.03 -22.30
C LEU A 71 -5.38 -1.02 -22.52
N THR A 72 -6.01 -2.18 -22.38
CA THR A 72 -7.46 -2.35 -22.56
C THR A 72 -8.14 -2.66 -21.24
N ILE A 73 -9.49 -2.63 -21.23
CA ILE A 73 -10.26 -3.02 -20.05
C ILE A 73 -10.06 -4.50 -19.72
N GLU A 74 -9.79 -5.33 -20.73
CA GLU A 74 -9.44 -6.74 -20.53
C GLU A 74 -8.12 -6.88 -19.80
N ASP A 75 -7.15 -6.01 -20.10
CA ASP A 75 -5.88 -5.96 -19.37
C ASP A 75 -6.12 -5.58 -17.90
N LEU A 76 -7.03 -4.65 -17.65
CA LEU A 76 -7.40 -4.25 -16.29
C LEU A 76 -7.98 -5.45 -15.53
N ARG A 77 -8.88 -6.19 -16.14
CA ARG A 77 -9.56 -7.36 -15.54
C ARG A 77 -8.62 -8.56 -15.38
N ALA A 78 -7.63 -8.69 -16.26
CA ALA A 78 -6.67 -9.79 -16.22
C ALA A 78 -5.69 -9.69 -15.06
N ARG A 79 -5.46 -8.50 -14.54
CA ARG A 79 -4.57 -8.28 -13.40
C ARG A 79 -5.37 -8.25 -12.11
N SER A 80 -4.93 -9.01 -11.11
CA SER A 80 -5.55 -8.98 -9.78
C SER A 80 -5.19 -7.72 -9.00
N GLU A 81 -4.06 -7.10 -9.34
CA GLU A 81 -3.58 -5.89 -8.67
C GLU A 81 -2.68 -5.06 -9.59
N TRP A 82 -2.55 -3.77 -9.26
CA TRP A 82 -1.70 -2.82 -9.98
C TRP A 82 -0.66 -2.25 -9.04
N HIS A 83 0.59 -2.25 -9.48
CA HIS A 83 1.71 -1.69 -8.72
C HIS A 83 1.76 -0.18 -8.95
N LEU A 84 1.47 0.60 -7.92
CA LEU A 84 1.40 2.06 -7.99
C LEU A 84 2.74 2.74 -7.76
N GLY A 85 3.60 2.14 -6.97
CA GLY A 85 4.89 2.72 -6.61
C GLY A 85 5.43 2.08 -5.34
N TYR A 86 6.25 2.82 -4.62
CA TYR A 86 6.94 2.33 -3.43
C TYR A 86 6.78 3.30 -2.26
N ILE A 87 6.99 2.78 -1.07
CA ILE A 87 7.26 3.59 0.13
C ILE A 87 8.65 4.20 -0.04
N PRO A 88 8.86 5.46 0.38
CA PRO A 88 10.18 6.09 0.31
C PRO A 88 11.25 5.21 0.97
N ARG A 89 12.43 5.18 0.37
CA ARG A 89 13.50 4.26 0.76
C ARG A 89 13.89 4.37 2.24
N GLY A 90 13.98 5.59 2.77
CA GLY A 90 14.32 5.81 4.18
C GLY A 90 13.28 5.24 5.14
N ASP A 91 12.00 5.42 4.80
CA ASP A 91 10.90 4.87 5.60
C ASP A 91 10.82 3.36 5.45
N ALA A 92 11.05 2.83 4.25
CA ALA A 92 11.06 1.39 4.00
C ALA A 92 12.14 0.69 4.81
N ALA A 93 13.31 1.31 4.95
CA ALA A 93 14.41 0.75 5.76
C ALA A 93 14.02 0.56 7.22
N GLN A 94 13.14 1.40 7.75
CA GLN A 94 12.63 1.30 9.12
C GLN A 94 11.46 0.33 9.24
N LEU A 95 10.57 0.33 8.25
CA LEU A 95 9.33 -0.46 8.29
C LEU A 95 9.53 -1.92 7.88
N ALA A 96 10.41 -2.19 6.93
CA ALA A 96 10.60 -3.54 6.41
C ALA A 96 10.96 -4.57 7.48
N PRO A 97 11.92 -4.31 8.39
CA PRO A 97 12.22 -5.27 9.45
C PRO A 97 11.02 -5.53 10.38
N ARG A 98 10.20 -4.52 10.63
CA ARG A 98 9.02 -4.65 11.49
C ARG A 98 7.96 -5.52 10.83
N ILE A 99 7.71 -5.30 9.54
CA ILE A 99 6.77 -6.10 8.75
C ILE A 99 7.27 -7.55 8.66
N ASP A 100 8.57 -7.74 8.40
CA ASP A 100 9.18 -9.06 8.33
C ASP A 100 9.12 -9.80 9.67
N ALA A 101 9.11 -9.05 10.78
CA ALA A 101 8.97 -9.61 12.13
C ALA A 101 7.51 -9.92 12.51
N GLY A 102 6.55 -9.65 11.62
CA GLY A 102 5.16 -10.03 11.81
C GLY A 102 4.21 -8.89 12.18
N GLU A 103 4.68 -7.66 12.28
CA GLU A 103 3.78 -6.52 12.47
C GLU A 103 2.88 -6.40 11.23
N ARG A 104 1.62 -6.04 11.45
CA ARG A 104 0.61 -6.05 10.38
C ARG A 104 0.27 -4.65 9.92
N VAL A 105 0.15 -4.48 8.61
CA VAL A 105 -0.37 -3.26 8.01
C VAL A 105 -1.89 -3.37 7.99
N VAL A 106 -2.57 -2.42 8.65
CA VAL A 106 -4.03 -2.38 8.72
C VAL A 106 -4.53 -1.00 8.31
N ARG A 107 -5.78 -0.93 7.87
CA ARG A 107 -6.46 0.30 7.46
C ARG A 107 -5.64 1.08 6.42
N CYS A 108 -5.10 0.37 5.44
CA CYS A 108 -4.26 0.94 4.41
C CYS A 108 -5.12 1.52 3.29
N ALA A 109 -4.96 2.80 3.02
CA ALA A 109 -5.78 3.51 2.05
C ALA A 109 -5.02 4.66 1.38
N LEU A 110 -5.48 5.03 0.18
CA LEU A 110 -4.97 6.18 -0.54
C LEU A 110 -5.39 7.48 0.16
N SER A 111 -4.46 8.40 0.29
CA SER A 111 -4.69 9.74 0.79
C SER A 111 -3.96 10.74 -0.09
N PHE A 112 -4.21 12.01 0.12
CA PHE A 112 -3.50 13.08 -0.60
C PHE A 112 -2.98 14.07 0.43
N SER A 113 -1.73 14.51 0.25
CA SER A 113 -1.16 15.56 1.08
C SER A 113 -1.84 16.91 0.78
N ILE A 114 -1.53 17.92 1.60
CA ILE A 114 -2.11 19.27 1.44
C ILE A 114 -1.84 19.81 0.04
N ASP A 115 -0.70 19.50 -0.55
CA ASP A 115 -0.33 19.90 -1.91
C ASP A 115 -0.86 18.95 -3.00
N GLY A 116 -1.74 18.02 -2.65
CA GLY A 116 -2.40 17.13 -3.59
C GLY A 116 -1.58 15.93 -4.05
N ARG A 117 -0.45 15.64 -3.41
CA ARG A 117 0.38 14.49 -3.77
C ARG A 117 -0.20 13.19 -3.22
N PRO A 118 -0.20 12.11 -4.02
CA PRO A 118 -0.68 10.82 -3.54
C PRO A 118 0.20 10.27 -2.43
N SER A 119 -0.45 9.79 -1.39
CA SER A 119 0.19 9.23 -0.20
C SER A 119 -0.56 7.97 0.22
N VAL A 120 0.10 7.09 0.95
CA VAL A 120 -0.53 5.96 1.59
C VAL A 120 -0.66 6.22 3.08
N ARG A 121 -1.87 6.05 3.60
CA ARG A 121 -2.18 6.14 5.02
C ARG A 121 -2.44 4.74 5.53
N PHE A 122 -1.79 4.38 6.62
CA PHE A 122 -1.94 3.05 7.21
C PHE A 122 -1.61 3.06 8.69
N GLU A 123 -1.94 1.97 9.35
CA GLU A 123 -1.56 1.73 10.74
C GLU A 123 -0.72 0.47 10.80
N LEU A 124 0.28 0.45 11.67
CA LEU A 124 1.01 -0.77 12.03
C LEU A 124 0.47 -1.30 13.35
N ALA A 125 0.06 -2.55 13.33
CA ALA A 125 -0.44 -3.27 14.49
C ALA A 125 0.62 -4.27 14.96
N PRO A 126 0.68 -4.56 16.28
CA PRO A 126 1.61 -5.57 16.79
C PRO A 126 1.43 -6.90 16.09
N SER A 127 2.51 -7.71 16.03
CA SER A 127 2.41 -9.06 15.52
C SER A 127 1.44 -9.88 16.37
N ALA A 128 0.87 -10.94 15.79
CA ALA A 128 -0.02 -11.84 16.53
C ALA A 128 0.68 -12.46 17.75
N SER A 129 1.97 -12.75 17.64
CA SER A 129 2.79 -13.26 18.74
C SER A 129 2.91 -12.24 19.87
N THR A 130 3.26 -10.99 19.55
CA THR A 130 3.36 -9.92 20.54
C THR A 130 2.02 -9.68 21.22
N LEU A 131 0.93 -9.72 20.49
CA LEU A 131 -0.41 -9.52 21.02
C LEU A 131 -0.78 -10.63 22.03
N ARG A 132 -0.43 -11.88 21.71
CA ARG A 132 -0.64 -13.01 22.63
C ARG A 132 0.15 -12.85 23.92
N ASP A 133 1.38 -12.41 23.82
CA ASP A 133 2.25 -12.18 24.98
C ASP A 133 1.68 -11.09 25.88
N ASP A 134 1.20 -10.00 25.28
CA ASP A 134 0.58 -8.88 26.01
C ASP A 134 -0.71 -9.32 26.70
N LEU A 135 -1.53 -10.12 26.05
CA LEU A 135 -2.76 -10.66 26.64
C LEU A 135 -2.44 -11.61 27.79
N ALA A 136 -1.42 -12.44 27.64
CA ALA A 136 -0.99 -13.35 28.71
C ALA A 136 -0.49 -12.58 29.93
N ARG A 137 0.28 -11.51 29.73
CA ARG A 137 0.73 -10.64 30.81
C ARG A 137 -0.45 -9.96 31.51
N SER A 138 -1.40 -9.44 30.76
CA SER A 138 -2.58 -8.80 31.32
C SER A 138 -3.40 -9.79 32.17
N ALA A 139 -3.50 -11.03 31.74
CA ALA A 139 -4.18 -12.08 32.51
C ALA A 139 -3.45 -12.42 33.81
N GLU A 140 -2.10 -12.43 33.79
CA GLU A 140 -1.27 -12.63 34.98
C GLU A 140 -1.41 -11.49 35.96
N ASP A 141 -1.40 -10.24 35.45
CA ASP A 141 -1.53 -9.04 36.26
C ASP A 141 -2.92 -8.88 36.89
N ALA A 142 -3.93 -9.52 36.31
CA ALA A 142 -5.31 -9.47 36.81
C ALA A 142 -5.58 -10.40 37.99
N VAL A 143 -4.63 -11.24 38.36
CA VAL A 143 -4.77 -12.20 39.45
C VAL A 143 -4.24 -11.62 40.81
#